data_1a7f10a52d2efccb41bf5e36492a3d31
#
_entry.id   1a7f10a52d2efccb41bf5e36492a3d31
#
_cell.length_a   1.000
_cell.length_b   1.000
_cell.length_c   1.000
_cell.angle_alpha   90.00
_cell.angle_beta   90.00
_cell.angle_gamma   90.00
#
_symmetry.space_group_name_H-M   'P 1'
#
loop_
_entity.id
_entity.type
_entity.pdbx_description
1 polymer ?
#
loop_
_entity_poly.entity_id
_entity_poly.type
_entity_poly.pdbx_seq_one_letter_code
_entity_poly.pdbx_strand_id
1 'polypeptide(L)'
;MNFTYLLNVNSIELEKIDIVIIFAILAIIISLGIWVGQHSKKSLEGFFLGGRNIPWALAGLSMVATTFAADTPLAVTEIIGMNGVSGNWIWWNLLAGGMLTSIVFSPLWRKAGVVTEAELIELRYSGKPAFFLRLFRAIYLGFFINILILGWVHLAMISVLEGLFGISY
;
A
#
# COMPACT_ATOMS: atom_id res chain seq x y z
N MET A 1 -35.57 -11.28 -6.81
CA MET A 1 -35.40 -9.90 -7.33
C MET A 1 -34.20 -9.97 -8.27
N ASN A 2 -34.42 -9.89 -9.58
CA ASN A 2 -33.36 -10.16 -10.58
C ASN A 2 -32.33 -9.04 -10.55
N PHE A 3 -31.14 -9.34 -10.08
CA PHE A 3 -29.95 -8.47 -10.04
C PHE A 3 -29.50 -7.97 -11.45
N THR A 4 -30.01 -8.59 -12.49
CA THR A 4 -29.68 -8.28 -13.90
C THR A 4 -30.19 -6.90 -14.36
N TYR A 5 -31.12 -6.28 -13.66
CA TYR A 5 -31.66 -4.97 -14.02
C TYR A 5 -30.85 -3.79 -13.45
N LEU A 6 -29.93 -4.03 -12.52
CA LEU A 6 -29.04 -3.00 -11.96
C LEU A 6 -27.73 -2.85 -12.75
N LEU A 7 -27.43 -3.78 -13.64
CA LEU A 7 -26.20 -3.79 -14.42
C LEU A 7 -26.43 -3.45 -15.91
N ASN A 8 -27.45 -2.67 -16.24
CA ASN A 8 -27.41 -1.96 -17.52
C ASN A 8 -26.45 -0.76 -17.38
N VAL A 9 -25.24 -1.04 -16.98
CA VAL A 9 -24.12 -0.14 -17.16
C VAL A 9 -23.82 -0.21 -18.65
N ASN A 10 -24.37 0.72 -19.41
CA ASN A 10 -23.83 1.04 -20.72
C ASN A 10 -22.31 1.05 -20.54
N SER A 11 -21.61 0.22 -21.30
CA SER A 11 -20.16 0.17 -21.27
C SER A 11 -19.63 1.59 -21.16
N ILE A 12 -18.93 1.89 -20.07
CA ILE A 12 -18.34 3.21 -19.89
C ILE A 12 -17.25 3.30 -20.97
N GLU A 13 -17.56 3.98 -22.07
CA GLU A 13 -16.58 4.23 -23.10
C GLU A 13 -15.65 5.33 -22.60
N LEU A 14 -14.34 5.04 -22.56
CA LEU A 14 -13.33 6.04 -22.26
C LEU A 14 -13.34 7.14 -23.31
N GLU A 15 -13.74 8.32 -22.93
CA GLU A 15 -13.64 9.50 -23.78
C GLU A 15 -12.17 9.94 -23.93
N LYS A 16 -11.88 10.68 -24.99
CA LYS A 16 -10.52 11.22 -25.22
C LYS A 16 -10.03 12.08 -24.07
N ILE A 17 -10.95 12.73 -23.37
CA ILE A 17 -10.64 13.57 -22.20
C ILE A 17 -10.15 12.72 -21.01
N ASP A 18 -10.72 11.53 -20.79
CA ASP A 18 -10.32 10.63 -19.73
C ASP A 18 -8.88 10.14 -19.94
N ILE A 19 -8.55 9.79 -21.18
CA ILE A 19 -7.20 9.38 -21.58
C ILE A 19 -6.21 10.53 -21.32
N VAL A 20 -6.55 11.75 -21.68
CA VAL A 20 -5.70 12.92 -21.43
C VAL A 20 -5.49 13.15 -19.94
N ILE A 21 -6.55 13.03 -19.12
CA ILE A 21 -6.47 13.19 -17.67
C ILE A 21 -5.56 12.10 -17.06
N ILE A 22 -5.71 10.84 -17.47
CA ILE A 22 -4.88 9.74 -16.99
C ILE A 22 -3.40 9.99 -17.28
N PHE A 23 -3.08 10.34 -18.54
CA PHE A 23 -1.69 10.61 -18.92
C PHE A 23 -1.14 11.88 -18.23
N ALA A 24 -1.94 12.91 -18.04
CA ALA A 24 -1.54 14.12 -17.32
C ALA A 24 -1.21 13.81 -15.85
N ILE A 25 -2.05 13.03 -15.17
CA ILE A 25 -1.80 12.60 -13.78
C ILE A 25 -0.53 11.76 -13.70
N LEU A 26 -0.34 10.79 -14.59
CA LEU A 26 0.86 9.97 -14.65
C LEU A 26 2.11 10.82 -14.87
N ALA A 27 2.06 11.77 -15.80
CA ALA A 27 3.18 12.67 -16.07
C ALA A 27 3.53 13.54 -14.85
N ILE A 28 2.52 14.04 -14.13
CA ILE A 28 2.72 14.81 -12.88
C ILE A 28 3.39 13.93 -11.82
N ILE A 29 2.89 12.72 -11.59
CA ILE A 29 3.44 11.79 -10.59
C ILE A 29 4.90 11.44 -10.92
N ILE A 30 5.19 11.11 -12.17
CA ILE A 30 6.56 10.77 -12.61
C ILE A 30 7.49 11.98 -12.45
N SER A 31 7.04 13.17 -12.86
CA SER A 31 7.84 14.39 -12.76
C SER A 31 8.15 14.74 -11.31
N LEU A 32 7.17 14.64 -10.42
CA LEU A 32 7.35 14.83 -8.97
C LEU A 32 8.31 13.77 -8.41
N GLY A 33 8.18 12.50 -8.80
CA GLY A 33 9.06 11.42 -8.38
C GLY A 33 10.52 11.65 -8.79
N ILE A 34 10.75 12.10 -10.02
CA ILE A 34 12.10 12.44 -10.50
C ILE A 34 12.66 13.64 -9.74
N TRP A 35 11.86 14.68 -9.57
CA TRP A 35 12.29 15.91 -8.89
C TRP A 35 12.65 15.66 -7.43
N VAL A 36 11.79 14.99 -6.68
CA VAL A 36 12.06 14.62 -5.26
C VAL A 36 13.21 13.62 -5.17
N GLY A 37 13.26 12.62 -6.06
CA GLY A 37 14.31 11.61 -6.09
C GLY A 37 15.72 12.18 -6.28
N GLN A 38 15.88 13.27 -7.03
CA GLN A 38 17.18 13.93 -7.19
C GLN A 38 17.71 14.54 -5.88
N HIS A 39 16.83 14.95 -4.98
CA HIS A 39 17.20 15.53 -3.68
C HIS A 39 17.49 14.45 -2.62
N SER A 40 16.89 13.26 -2.76
CA SER A 40 17.01 12.17 -1.79
C SER A 40 18.21 11.24 -2.01
N LYS A 41 18.89 11.32 -3.15
CA LYS A 41 20.00 10.41 -3.55
C LYS A 41 21.28 10.53 -2.71
N LYS A 42 21.38 11.48 -1.80
CA LYS A 42 22.66 11.80 -1.11
C LYS A 42 23.00 10.88 0.05
N SER A 43 22.05 10.12 0.60
CA SER A 43 22.28 9.18 1.70
C SER A 43 21.19 8.11 1.78
N LEU A 44 21.51 6.95 2.40
CA LEU A 44 20.51 5.92 2.68
C LEU A 44 19.37 6.44 3.57
N GLU A 45 19.70 7.26 4.56
CA GLU A 45 18.73 7.89 5.44
C GLU A 45 17.83 8.89 4.69
N GLY A 46 18.38 9.65 3.74
CA GLY A 46 17.62 10.51 2.85
C GLY A 46 16.66 9.74 1.96
N PHE A 47 17.10 8.59 1.46
CA PHE A 47 16.27 7.75 0.60
C PHE A 47 15.13 7.04 1.33
N PHE A 48 15.42 6.36 2.47
CA PHE A 48 14.42 5.58 3.19
C PHE A 48 13.57 6.39 4.17
N LEU A 49 14.13 7.44 4.77
CA LEU A 49 13.48 8.21 5.84
C LEU A 49 13.19 9.67 5.46
N GLY A 50 13.45 10.06 4.19
CA GLY A 50 13.30 11.46 3.78
C GLY A 50 14.14 12.44 4.61
N GLY A 51 15.30 11.97 5.12
CA GLY A 51 16.16 12.77 6.00
C GLY A 51 15.54 13.07 7.39
N ARG A 52 14.50 12.35 7.79
CA ARG A 52 13.71 12.52 9.05
C ARG A 52 13.06 13.90 9.21
N ASN A 53 12.90 14.63 8.11
CA ASN A 53 12.32 15.99 8.10
C ASN A 53 10.94 16.05 7.44
N ILE A 54 10.32 14.90 7.20
CA ILE A 54 8.99 14.85 6.57
C ILE A 54 7.95 15.34 7.60
N PRO A 55 7.09 16.33 7.23
CA PRO A 55 6.00 16.77 8.09
C PRO A 55 5.06 15.59 8.40
N TRP A 56 4.55 15.53 9.62
CA TRP A 56 3.70 14.43 10.10
C TRP A 56 2.46 14.19 9.23
N ALA A 57 1.85 15.27 8.71
CA ALA A 57 0.69 15.17 7.84
C ALA A 57 1.04 14.49 6.50
N LEU A 58 2.18 14.82 5.90
CA LEU A 58 2.65 14.21 4.66
C LEU A 58 3.03 12.74 4.87
N ALA A 59 3.69 12.42 5.98
CA ALA A 59 4.02 11.05 6.34
C ALA A 59 2.75 10.20 6.54
N GLY A 60 1.75 10.72 7.26
CA GLY A 60 0.47 10.05 7.46
C GLY A 60 -0.27 9.82 6.14
N LEU A 61 -0.35 10.84 5.29
CA LEU A 61 -0.98 10.73 3.97
C LEU A 61 -0.28 9.68 3.09
N SER A 62 1.05 9.66 3.10
CA SER A 62 1.84 8.67 2.36
C SER A 62 1.57 7.24 2.85
N MET A 63 1.48 7.02 4.16
CA MET A 63 1.14 5.70 4.72
C MET A 63 -0.26 5.26 4.31
N VAL A 64 -1.25 6.15 4.38
CA VAL A 64 -2.62 5.84 3.93
C VAL A 64 -2.64 5.50 2.44
N ALA A 65 -1.97 6.29 1.60
CA ALA A 65 -1.90 6.06 0.16
C ALA A 65 -1.23 4.72 -0.20
N THR A 66 -0.26 4.27 0.61
CA THR A 66 0.44 3.00 0.38
C THR A 66 -0.41 1.79 0.77
N THR A 67 -1.28 1.92 1.78
CA THR A 67 -2.10 0.82 2.29
C THR A 67 -3.47 0.73 1.63
N PHE A 68 -3.94 1.80 0.99
CA PHE A 68 -5.24 1.83 0.32
C PHE A 68 -5.08 1.46 -1.16
N ALA A 69 -5.43 0.23 -1.51
CA ALA A 69 -5.36 -0.30 -2.87
C ALA A 69 -6.75 -0.72 -3.38
N ALA A 70 -6.84 -1.22 -4.60
CA ALA A 70 -8.11 -1.58 -5.23
C ALA A 70 -8.86 -2.73 -4.53
N ASP A 71 -8.14 -3.60 -3.84
CA ASP A 71 -8.69 -4.71 -3.06
C ASP A 71 -9.47 -4.26 -1.82
N THR A 72 -9.08 -3.14 -1.21
CA THR A 72 -9.70 -2.65 0.02
C THR A 72 -11.19 -2.32 -0.15
N PRO A 73 -11.63 -1.50 -1.13
CA PRO A 73 -13.06 -1.26 -1.37
C PRO A 73 -13.82 -2.53 -1.71
N LEU A 74 -13.25 -3.43 -2.52
CA LEU A 74 -13.90 -4.69 -2.88
C LEU A 74 -14.12 -5.58 -1.67
N ALA A 75 -13.08 -5.81 -0.85
CA ALA A 75 -13.18 -6.63 0.35
C ALA A 75 -14.17 -6.07 1.36
N VAL A 76 -14.17 -4.75 1.59
CA VAL A 76 -15.13 -4.11 2.52
C VAL A 76 -16.56 -4.24 1.99
N THR A 77 -16.78 -4.02 0.70
CA THR A 77 -18.10 -4.14 0.07
C THR A 77 -18.63 -5.57 0.17
N GLU A 78 -17.78 -6.58 -0.10
CA GLU A 78 -18.14 -7.98 0.03
C GLU A 78 -18.51 -8.34 1.48
N ILE A 79 -17.68 -7.98 2.45
CA ILE A 79 -17.93 -8.26 3.88
C ILE A 79 -19.26 -7.63 4.33
N ILE A 80 -19.52 -6.38 3.96
CA ILE A 80 -20.75 -5.69 4.33
C ILE A 80 -21.96 -6.31 3.60
N GLY A 81 -21.81 -6.67 2.34
CA GLY A 81 -22.86 -7.31 1.54
C GLY A 81 -23.27 -8.68 2.08
N MET A 82 -22.32 -9.48 2.54
CA MET A 82 -22.58 -10.83 3.07
C MET A 82 -22.98 -10.85 4.55
N ASN A 83 -22.39 -10.00 5.39
CA ASN A 83 -22.51 -10.08 6.84
C ASN A 83 -23.13 -8.81 7.47
N GLY A 84 -23.55 -7.85 6.65
CA GLY A 84 -24.01 -6.56 7.12
C GLY A 84 -22.88 -5.69 7.68
N VAL A 85 -23.23 -4.50 8.15
CA VAL A 85 -22.26 -3.51 8.68
C VAL A 85 -21.44 -4.07 9.84
N SER A 86 -22.04 -4.94 10.67
CA SER A 86 -21.35 -5.57 11.80
C SER A 86 -20.20 -6.48 11.36
N GLY A 87 -20.24 -7.08 10.17
CA GLY A 87 -19.15 -7.87 9.62
C GLY A 87 -17.86 -7.07 9.41
N ASN A 88 -17.97 -5.76 9.24
CA ASN A 88 -16.81 -4.89 9.07
C ASN A 88 -15.95 -4.71 10.34
N TRP A 89 -16.34 -5.34 11.46
CA TRP A 89 -15.55 -5.39 12.69
C TRP A 89 -14.13 -5.90 12.48
N ILE A 90 -13.92 -6.75 11.49
CA ILE A 90 -12.58 -7.25 11.09
C ILE A 90 -11.63 -6.08 10.77
N TRP A 91 -12.10 -5.08 10.02
CA TRP A 91 -11.32 -3.89 9.68
C TRP A 91 -11.15 -2.94 10.87
N TRP A 92 -12.20 -2.75 11.65
CA TRP A 92 -12.12 -1.86 12.82
C TRP A 92 -11.17 -2.38 13.89
N ASN A 93 -11.01 -3.69 14.00
CA ASN A 93 -10.04 -4.29 14.92
C ASN A 93 -8.59 -3.89 14.56
N LEU A 94 -8.27 -3.72 13.28
CA LEU A 94 -6.95 -3.27 12.83
C LEU A 94 -6.63 -1.83 13.28
N LEU A 95 -7.64 -1.01 13.54
CA LEU A 95 -7.48 0.35 14.06
C LEU A 95 -6.79 0.34 15.42
N ALA A 96 -7.17 -0.56 16.31
CA ALA A 96 -6.55 -0.67 17.64
C ALA A 96 -5.06 -1.03 17.53
N GLY A 97 -4.72 -1.97 16.64
CA GLY A 97 -3.31 -2.32 16.35
C GLY A 97 -2.52 -1.14 15.77
N GLY A 98 -3.11 -0.41 14.83
CA GLY A 98 -2.51 0.80 14.24
C GLY A 98 -2.25 1.91 15.28
N MET A 99 -3.22 2.16 16.15
CA MET A 99 -3.07 3.12 17.25
C MET A 99 -1.97 2.72 18.22
N LEU A 100 -1.91 1.45 18.62
CA LEU A 100 -0.86 0.92 19.49
C LEU A 100 0.52 1.08 18.83
N THR A 101 0.63 0.78 17.54
CA THR A 101 1.85 0.95 16.76
C THR A 101 2.29 2.41 16.75
N SER A 102 1.38 3.34 16.50
CA SER A 102 1.71 4.77 16.41
C SER A 102 2.13 5.37 17.75
N ILE A 103 1.46 4.98 18.84
CA ILE A 103 1.68 5.59 20.17
C ILE A 103 2.85 4.93 20.90
N VAL A 104 2.97 3.60 20.83
CA VAL A 104 3.94 2.85 21.64
C VAL A 104 5.19 2.49 20.82
N PHE A 105 4.99 1.86 19.66
CA PHE A 105 6.12 1.31 18.90
C PHE A 105 6.88 2.36 18.09
N SER A 106 6.22 3.35 17.53
CA SER A 106 6.87 4.38 16.72
C SER A 106 7.95 5.16 17.47
N PRO A 107 7.75 5.62 18.73
CA PRO A 107 8.80 6.22 19.53
C PRO A 107 9.96 5.27 19.85
N LEU A 108 9.69 3.98 20.04
CA LEU A 108 10.72 2.98 20.29
C LEU A 108 11.60 2.75 19.06
N TRP A 109 11.00 2.66 17.87
CA TRP A 109 11.73 2.60 16.60
C TRP A 109 12.64 3.81 16.40
N ARG A 110 12.13 5.00 16.69
CA ARG A 110 12.92 6.23 16.59
C ARG A 110 14.10 6.25 17.57
N LYS A 111 13.91 5.74 18.78
CA LYS A 111 14.99 5.61 19.78
C LYS A 111 16.04 4.57 19.36
N ALA A 112 15.64 3.50 18.70
CA ALA A 112 16.56 2.47 18.21
C ALA A 112 17.49 3.01 17.12
N GLY A 113 17.16 4.10 16.44
CA GLY A 113 18.02 4.76 15.44
C GLY A 113 18.18 3.99 14.13
N VAL A 114 17.48 2.87 13.97
CA VAL A 114 17.57 2.02 12.77
C VAL A 114 16.83 2.62 11.57
N VAL A 115 17.35 2.39 10.38
CA VAL A 115 16.76 2.82 9.12
C VAL A 115 15.79 1.77 8.58
N THR A 116 16.09 0.50 8.82
CA THR A 116 15.31 -0.64 8.30
C THR A 116 15.07 -1.69 9.37
N GLU A 117 14.03 -2.51 9.19
CA GLU A 117 13.80 -3.68 10.04
C GLU A 117 14.99 -4.67 10.03
N ALA A 118 15.73 -4.71 8.95
CA ALA A 118 16.90 -5.56 8.83
C ALA A 118 18.01 -5.15 9.80
N GLU A 119 18.18 -3.84 10.03
CA GLU A 119 19.16 -3.33 11.02
C GLU A 119 18.74 -3.65 12.46
N LEU A 120 17.44 -3.70 12.76
CA LEU A 120 16.97 -4.10 14.08
C LEU A 120 17.39 -5.53 14.44
N ILE A 121 17.47 -6.42 13.45
CA ILE A 121 17.96 -7.79 13.65
C ILE A 121 19.42 -7.77 14.07
N GLU A 122 20.24 -6.93 13.43
CA GLU A 122 21.67 -6.79 13.75
C GLU A 122 21.93 -6.15 15.12
N LEU A 123 21.03 -5.25 15.56
CA LEU A 123 21.09 -4.71 16.92
C LEU A 123 20.80 -5.75 18.00
N ARG A 124 19.90 -6.69 17.72
CA ARG A 124 19.44 -7.67 18.71
C ARG A 124 20.24 -8.97 18.68
N TYR A 125 20.72 -9.36 17.51
CA TYR A 125 21.42 -10.62 17.27
C TYR A 125 22.77 -10.33 16.64
N SER A 126 23.76 -11.17 16.91
CA SER A 126 25.11 -11.04 16.38
C SER A 126 25.56 -12.30 15.64
N GLY A 127 26.58 -12.17 14.80
CA GLY A 127 27.23 -13.27 14.10
C GLY A 127 26.42 -13.89 12.95
N LYS A 128 26.75 -15.13 12.61
CA LYS A 128 26.14 -15.86 11.49
C LYS A 128 24.61 -16.01 11.58
N PRO A 129 23.99 -16.28 12.75
CA PRO A 129 22.54 -16.38 12.88
C PRO A 129 21.82 -15.07 12.50
N ALA A 130 22.35 -13.91 12.87
CA ALA A 130 21.79 -12.61 12.51
C ALA A 130 21.78 -12.41 11.00
N PHE A 131 22.88 -12.76 10.32
CA PHE A 131 22.96 -12.69 8.87
C PHE A 131 21.93 -13.59 8.18
N PHE A 132 21.80 -14.85 8.61
CA PHE A 132 20.80 -15.76 8.03
C PHE A 132 19.37 -15.30 8.25
N LEU A 133 19.05 -14.81 9.44
CA LEU A 133 17.71 -14.29 9.75
C LEU A 133 17.38 -13.05 8.90
N ARG A 134 18.34 -12.15 8.75
CA ARG A 134 18.22 -10.96 7.89
C ARG A 134 17.99 -11.36 6.42
N LEU A 135 18.81 -12.27 5.90
CA LEU A 135 18.68 -12.74 4.52
C LEU A 135 17.35 -13.44 4.29
N PHE A 136 16.95 -14.34 5.20
CA PHE A 136 15.66 -15.03 5.13
C PHE A 136 14.48 -14.04 5.11
N ARG A 137 14.47 -13.07 6.02
CA ARG A 137 13.41 -12.05 6.04
C ARG A 137 13.39 -11.18 4.79
N ALA A 138 14.56 -10.80 4.29
CA ALA A 138 14.65 -10.01 3.07
C ALA A 138 14.05 -10.76 1.85
N ILE A 139 14.37 -12.03 1.70
CA ILE A 139 13.82 -12.86 0.63
C ILE A 139 12.33 -13.13 0.88
N TYR A 140 11.96 -13.54 2.08
CA TYR A 140 10.57 -13.90 2.40
C TYR A 140 9.62 -12.72 2.25
N LEU A 141 9.92 -11.58 2.88
CA LEU A 141 9.07 -10.39 2.83
C LEU A 141 9.23 -9.62 1.52
N GLY A 142 10.47 -9.43 1.05
CA GLY A 142 10.76 -8.61 -0.13
C GLY A 142 10.38 -9.29 -1.45
N PHE A 143 10.41 -10.61 -1.53
CA PHE A 143 10.11 -11.36 -2.74
C PHE A 143 8.77 -12.08 -2.64
N PHE A 144 8.64 -13.11 -1.79
CA PHE A 144 7.45 -13.95 -1.75
C PHE A 144 6.19 -13.21 -1.34
N ILE A 145 6.22 -12.54 -0.20
CA ILE A 145 5.04 -11.81 0.30
C ILE A 145 4.66 -10.67 -0.63
N ASN A 146 5.65 -9.94 -1.14
CA ASN A 146 5.39 -8.82 -2.03
C ASN A 146 4.77 -9.27 -3.38
N ILE A 147 5.23 -10.39 -3.95
CA ILE A 147 4.62 -10.97 -5.16
C ILE A 147 3.17 -11.37 -4.90
N LEU A 148 2.87 -12.02 -3.77
CA LEU A 148 1.51 -12.40 -3.42
C LEU A 148 0.60 -11.18 -3.30
N ILE A 149 1.05 -10.13 -2.60
CA ILE A 149 0.29 -8.88 -2.45
C ILE A 149 0.03 -8.24 -3.81
N LEU A 150 1.07 -8.09 -4.64
CA LEU A 150 0.92 -7.56 -6.00
C LEU A 150 -0.06 -8.39 -6.83
N GLY A 151 0.02 -9.72 -6.74
CA GLY A 151 -0.88 -10.63 -7.45
C GLY A 151 -2.34 -10.36 -7.11
N TRP A 152 -2.69 -10.35 -5.83
CA TRP A 152 -4.10 -10.15 -5.44
C TRP A 152 -4.60 -8.72 -5.73
N VAL A 153 -3.76 -7.69 -5.56
CA VAL A 153 -4.14 -6.30 -5.88
C VAL A 153 -4.40 -6.13 -7.37
N HIS A 154 -3.60 -6.77 -8.23
CA HIS A 154 -3.85 -6.77 -9.67
C HIS A 154 -5.13 -7.52 -10.05
N LEU A 155 -5.41 -8.67 -9.42
CA LEU A 155 -6.68 -9.38 -9.62
C LEU A 155 -7.88 -8.53 -9.19
N ALA A 156 -7.79 -7.82 -8.07
CA ALA A 156 -8.84 -6.90 -7.65
C ALA A 156 -9.06 -5.78 -8.66
N MET A 157 -7.98 -5.20 -9.20
CA MET A 157 -8.09 -4.17 -10.22
C MET A 157 -8.70 -4.71 -11.52
N ILE A 158 -8.33 -5.92 -11.94
CA ILE A 158 -8.94 -6.60 -13.08
C ILE A 158 -10.45 -6.73 -12.88
N SER A 159 -10.90 -7.20 -11.73
CA SER A 159 -12.33 -7.36 -11.42
C SER A 159 -13.08 -6.02 -11.46
N VAL A 160 -12.45 -4.92 -11.03
CA VAL A 160 -13.03 -3.57 -11.16
C VAL A 160 -13.16 -3.16 -12.64
N LEU A 161 -12.11 -3.38 -13.43
CA LEU A 161 -12.10 -3.02 -14.85
C LEU A 161 -13.11 -3.86 -15.66
N GLU A 162 -13.22 -5.15 -15.37
CA GLU A 162 -14.25 -6.02 -15.97
C GLU A 162 -15.65 -5.53 -15.63
N GLY A 163 -15.91 -5.18 -14.37
CA GLY A 163 -17.20 -4.69 -13.93
C GLY A 163 -17.59 -3.34 -14.54
N LEU A 164 -16.63 -2.45 -14.74
CA LEU A 164 -16.87 -1.10 -15.26
C LEU A 164 -16.86 -1.03 -16.79
N PHE A 165 -15.94 -1.73 -17.45
CA PHE A 165 -15.70 -1.60 -18.89
C PHE A 165 -16.11 -2.84 -19.69
N GLY A 166 -16.55 -3.93 -19.02
CA GLY A 166 -16.93 -5.17 -19.71
C GLY A 166 -15.78 -5.86 -20.43
N ILE A 167 -14.54 -5.60 -20.03
CA ILE A 167 -13.33 -6.21 -20.61
C ILE A 167 -13.24 -7.63 -20.07
N SER A 168 -13.63 -8.63 -20.89
CA SER A 168 -13.44 -10.05 -20.56
C SER A 168 -12.06 -10.50 -21.03
N TYR A 169 -11.35 -11.27 -20.18
CA TYR A 169 -10.08 -11.92 -20.52
C TYR A 169 -10.31 -13.33 -21.02
#